data_363ca7800451e6a21f942ed2ccb2baf7
#
_entry.id   363ca7800451e6a21f942ed2ccb2baf7
#
_cell.length_a   1.000
_cell.length_b   1.000
_cell.length_c   1.000
_cell.angle_alpha   90.00
_cell.angle_beta   90.00
_cell.angle_gamma   90.00
#
_symmetry.space_group_name_H-M   'P 1'
#
loop_
_entity.id
_entity.type
_entity.pdbx_description
1 polymer ?
#
loop_
_entity_poly.entity_id
_entity_poly.type
_entity_poly.pdbx_seq_one_letter_code
_entity_poly.pdbx_strand_id
1 'polypeptide(L)'
;NTTVYGLVLCNGRPVKDVVVSDGYDVTKTDEDGIYQLASEKKHKYVFISIPSGYTVKLSGSQPVFFQYLVNSPSVKERVDFTLYEDTDQTKHTMVVMGDIHLASRNNDLNQFQNFVNDLNTYMSSNPSVKFYGLTLGDLAWDQYWIPNGYDLTNYMKDIAKVNAPVFNTIGNHDHEQAAAGDFNTVAVYKRTVCPTYYSFNIGKIHYVSIDDIECTNNGSGSRTYNTKVVNEVLDWLAKDIAMIGKDTPVVISMHSPVYNETGTNRLTNSPTMLSILDGRMTHIMSGHTHIMY
;
A
#
# COMPACT_ATOMS: atom_id res chain seq x y z
N ASN A 1 20.74 -9.20 -16.20
CA ASN A 1 20.26 -10.59 -16.25
C ASN A 1 18.92 -10.69 -15.52
N THR A 2 17.86 -11.09 -16.25
CA THR A 2 16.51 -11.30 -15.68
C THR A 2 16.53 -12.39 -14.61
N THR A 3 16.01 -12.08 -13.43
CA THR A 3 15.87 -13.00 -12.28
C THR A 3 14.41 -13.23 -11.89
N VAL A 4 13.50 -12.29 -12.19
CA VAL A 4 12.05 -12.42 -12.04
C VAL A 4 11.37 -12.11 -13.35
N TYR A 5 10.44 -12.94 -13.78
CA TYR A 5 9.70 -12.78 -15.01
C TYR A 5 8.31 -13.43 -14.89
N GLY A 6 7.41 -13.09 -15.77
CA GLY A 6 6.08 -13.71 -15.80
C GLY A 6 5.17 -13.12 -16.83
N LEU A 7 3.92 -13.54 -16.76
CA LEU A 7 2.81 -13.12 -17.62
C LEU A 7 1.78 -12.36 -16.79
N VAL A 8 1.18 -11.35 -17.40
CA VAL A 8 -0.04 -10.72 -16.89
C VAL A 8 -1.17 -10.97 -17.86
N LEU A 9 -2.20 -11.67 -17.41
CA LEU A 9 -3.31 -12.13 -18.24
C LEU A 9 -4.66 -11.66 -17.70
N CYS A 10 -5.61 -11.40 -18.60
CA CYS A 10 -7.02 -11.24 -18.29
C CYS A 10 -7.84 -12.16 -19.22
N ASN A 11 -8.66 -13.04 -18.67
CA ASN A 11 -9.44 -14.02 -19.42
C ASN A 11 -8.56 -14.86 -20.41
N GLY A 12 -7.34 -15.19 -19.98
CA GLY A 12 -6.37 -15.93 -20.79
C GLY A 12 -5.71 -15.13 -21.93
N ARG A 13 -6.01 -13.82 -22.03
CA ARG A 13 -5.40 -12.90 -23.01
C ARG A 13 -4.31 -12.06 -22.37
N PRO A 14 -3.19 -11.79 -23.07
CA PRO A 14 -2.14 -10.93 -22.56
C PRO A 14 -2.64 -9.50 -22.32
N VAL A 15 -2.13 -8.88 -21.23
CA VAL A 15 -2.38 -7.47 -20.92
C VAL A 15 -1.06 -6.72 -21.02
N LYS A 16 -0.99 -5.83 -22.01
CA LYS A 16 0.15 -4.96 -22.27
C LYS A 16 0.19 -3.77 -21.31
N ASP A 17 1.39 -3.18 -21.16
CA ASP A 17 1.64 -1.94 -20.41
C ASP A 17 1.29 -2.00 -18.91
N VAL A 18 1.15 -3.20 -18.34
CA VAL A 18 1.00 -3.35 -16.90
C VAL A 18 2.33 -3.09 -16.22
N VAL A 19 2.35 -2.13 -15.31
CA VAL A 19 3.54 -1.79 -14.53
C VAL A 19 3.79 -2.86 -13.49
N VAL A 20 5.03 -3.35 -13.43
CA VAL A 20 5.48 -4.40 -12.49
C VAL A 20 6.74 -3.92 -11.77
N SER A 21 6.82 -4.18 -10.48
CA SER A 21 7.95 -3.76 -9.64
C SER A 21 8.28 -4.79 -8.55
N ASP A 22 9.54 -4.79 -8.10
CA ASP A 22 10.01 -5.51 -6.92
C ASP A 22 10.26 -4.57 -5.72
N GLY A 23 9.85 -3.31 -5.84
CA GLY A 23 10.10 -2.25 -4.87
C GLY A 23 11.37 -1.42 -5.14
N TYR A 24 12.21 -1.84 -6.08
CA TYR A 24 13.42 -1.11 -6.54
C TYR A 24 13.34 -0.76 -8.01
N ASP A 25 13.12 -1.77 -8.82
CA ASP A 25 13.02 -1.62 -10.27
C ASP A 25 11.57 -1.69 -10.72
N VAL A 26 11.31 -0.99 -11.83
CA VAL A 26 9.98 -0.86 -12.44
C VAL A 26 10.10 -1.18 -13.91
N THR A 27 9.22 -2.04 -14.41
CA THR A 27 9.11 -2.41 -15.82
C THR A 27 7.65 -2.42 -16.26
N LYS A 28 7.41 -2.71 -17.52
CA LYS A 28 6.06 -2.92 -18.08
C LYS A 28 5.98 -4.24 -18.81
N THR A 29 4.78 -4.81 -18.89
CA THR A 29 4.52 -5.92 -19.79
C THR A 29 4.54 -5.47 -21.26
N ASP A 30 5.03 -6.35 -22.12
CA ASP A 30 5.04 -6.19 -23.59
C ASP A 30 3.70 -6.60 -24.24
N GLU A 31 3.67 -6.70 -25.59
CA GLU A 31 2.50 -7.08 -26.37
C GLU A 31 1.98 -8.49 -26.02
N ASP A 32 2.86 -9.37 -25.58
CA ASP A 32 2.55 -10.74 -25.18
C ASP A 32 2.24 -10.86 -23.68
N GLY A 33 2.11 -9.71 -22.96
CA GLY A 33 1.86 -9.65 -21.53
C GLY A 33 3.06 -10.09 -20.68
N ILE A 34 4.25 -10.18 -21.27
CA ILE A 34 5.47 -10.65 -20.60
C ILE A 34 6.18 -9.47 -19.92
N TYR A 35 6.60 -9.66 -18.67
CA TYR A 35 7.50 -8.74 -17.99
C TYR A 35 8.80 -9.44 -17.56
N GLN A 36 9.85 -8.66 -17.39
CA GLN A 36 11.16 -9.12 -16.93
C GLN A 36 11.79 -8.08 -16.01
N LEU A 37 12.32 -8.54 -14.88
CA LEU A 37 13.06 -7.74 -13.90
C LEU A 37 14.41 -8.37 -13.60
N ALA A 38 15.44 -7.53 -13.47
CA ALA A 38 16.75 -7.89 -12.95
C ALA A 38 16.79 -7.73 -11.41
N SER A 39 15.85 -8.33 -10.73
CA SER A 39 15.62 -8.16 -9.29
C SER A 39 16.70 -8.81 -8.44
N GLU A 40 17.18 -8.10 -7.43
CA GLU A 40 17.99 -8.66 -6.34
C GLU A 40 17.14 -9.33 -5.24
N LYS A 41 15.81 -9.31 -5.39
CA LYS A 41 14.83 -9.91 -4.47
C LYS A 41 14.98 -9.48 -3.01
N LYS A 42 15.41 -8.25 -2.77
CA LYS A 42 15.64 -7.73 -1.42
C LYS A 42 14.37 -7.75 -0.57
N HIS A 43 13.25 -7.26 -1.12
CA HIS A 43 11.95 -7.28 -0.42
C HIS A 43 11.24 -8.63 -0.45
N LYS A 44 11.74 -9.59 -1.24
CA LYS A 44 11.14 -10.92 -1.42
C LYS A 44 9.69 -10.90 -1.91
N TYR A 45 9.32 -9.91 -2.70
CA TYR A 45 8.05 -9.86 -3.42
C TYR A 45 8.21 -9.19 -4.79
N VAL A 46 7.22 -9.41 -5.62
CA VAL A 46 6.97 -8.66 -6.85
C VAL A 46 5.49 -8.27 -6.88
N PHE A 47 5.19 -7.10 -7.38
CA PHE A 47 3.83 -6.57 -7.43
C PHE A 47 3.54 -5.87 -8.76
N ILE A 48 2.25 -5.77 -9.07
CA ILE A 48 1.76 -4.99 -10.21
C ILE A 48 1.08 -3.72 -9.72
N SER A 49 1.24 -2.62 -10.46
CA SER A 49 0.33 -1.48 -10.36
C SER A 49 -0.94 -1.85 -11.13
N ILE A 50 -2.03 -2.16 -10.42
CA ILE A 50 -3.28 -2.58 -11.05
C ILE A 50 -3.68 -1.53 -12.11
N PRO A 51 -3.81 -1.89 -13.40
CA PRO A 51 -4.15 -0.91 -14.40
C PRO A 51 -5.62 -0.50 -14.34
N SER A 52 -5.93 0.70 -14.81
CA SER A 52 -7.30 1.19 -14.92
C SER A 52 -8.16 0.25 -15.77
N GLY A 53 -9.39 0.02 -15.35
CA GLY A 53 -10.34 -0.89 -16.00
C GLY A 53 -10.18 -2.35 -15.60
N TYR A 54 -9.30 -2.62 -14.63
CA TYR A 54 -9.06 -3.97 -14.10
C TYR A 54 -9.09 -4.01 -12.59
N THR A 55 -9.28 -5.22 -12.05
CA THR A 55 -9.12 -5.55 -10.64
C THR A 55 -8.34 -6.86 -10.50
N VAL A 56 -8.02 -7.22 -9.27
CA VAL A 56 -7.37 -8.48 -8.91
C VAL A 56 -8.23 -9.25 -7.92
N LYS A 57 -7.91 -10.53 -7.72
CA LYS A 57 -8.54 -11.33 -6.67
C LYS A 57 -8.35 -10.66 -5.30
N LEU A 58 -9.36 -10.77 -4.45
CA LEU A 58 -9.29 -10.35 -3.04
C LEU A 58 -8.98 -11.54 -2.13
N SER A 59 -8.22 -11.28 -1.07
CA SER A 59 -8.10 -12.13 0.11
C SER A 59 -8.72 -11.37 1.29
N GLY A 60 -9.94 -11.74 1.68
CA GLY A 60 -10.77 -10.86 2.49
C GLY A 60 -11.09 -9.58 1.72
N SER A 61 -10.73 -8.42 2.25
CA SER A 61 -10.81 -7.13 1.57
C SER A 61 -9.50 -6.70 0.89
N GLN A 62 -8.39 -7.43 1.13
CA GLN A 62 -7.08 -7.09 0.57
C GLN A 62 -6.95 -7.47 -0.90
N PRO A 63 -6.71 -6.53 -1.83
CA PRO A 63 -6.38 -6.84 -3.21
C PRO A 63 -5.03 -7.59 -3.30
N VAL A 64 -5.01 -8.72 -4.00
CA VAL A 64 -3.81 -9.56 -4.17
C VAL A 64 -3.09 -9.13 -5.46
N PHE A 65 -2.43 -7.98 -5.41
CA PHE A 65 -1.64 -7.42 -6.52
C PHE A 65 -0.15 -7.77 -6.44
N PHE A 66 0.25 -8.53 -5.44
CA PHE A 66 1.63 -8.90 -5.16
C PHE A 66 1.78 -10.40 -4.89
N GLN A 67 2.98 -10.92 -5.08
CA GLN A 67 3.33 -12.31 -4.77
C GLN A 67 4.72 -12.37 -4.15
N TYR A 68 4.91 -13.28 -3.20
CA TYR A 68 6.20 -13.48 -2.55
C TYR A 68 7.15 -14.29 -3.43
N LEU A 69 8.43 -13.92 -3.39
CA LEU A 69 9.53 -14.62 -4.05
C LEU A 69 10.17 -15.59 -3.07
N VAL A 70 10.34 -16.83 -3.48
CA VAL A 70 10.83 -17.91 -2.61
C VAL A 70 12.26 -18.34 -2.95
N ASN A 71 12.71 -18.09 -4.18
CA ASN A 71 14.03 -18.48 -4.63
C ASN A 71 15.12 -17.46 -4.26
N SER A 72 16.38 -17.91 -4.19
CA SER A 72 17.52 -17.03 -3.99
C SER A 72 17.66 -16.01 -5.13
N PRO A 73 18.36 -14.88 -4.91
CA PRO A 73 18.53 -13.83 -5.93
C PRO A 73 19.11 -14.32 -7.26
N SER A 74 19.95 -15.33 -7.26
CA SER A 74 20.61 -15.89 -8.47
C SER A 74 19.72 -16.83 -9.29
N VAL A 75 18.61 -17.31 -8.73
CA VAL A 75 17.71 -18.26 -9.39
C VAL A 75 16.58 -17.51 -10.07
N LYS A 76 16.35 -17.82 -11.35
CA LYS A 76 15.19 -17.27 -12.08
C LYS A 76 13.88 -17.77 -11.48
N GLU A 77 12.93 -16.88 -11.32
CA GLU A 77 11.62 -17.17 -10.74
C GLU A 77 10.52 -16.62 -11.63
N ARG A 78 9.56 -17.46 -11.95
CA ARG A 78 8.38 -17.06 -12.73
C ARG A 78 7.24 -16.72 -11.79
N VAL A 79 6.63 -15.57 -12.00
CA VAL A 79 5.47 -15.10 -11.24
C VAL A 79 4.46 -14.53 -12.22
N ASP A 80 3.31 -15.15 -12.33
CA ASP A 80 2.25 -14.72 -13.24
C ASP A 80 1.15 -14.00 -12.46
N PHE A 81 0.51 -13.00 -13.06
CA PHE A 81 -0.62 -12.27 -12.50
C PHE A 81 -1.87 -12.45 -13.35
N THR A 82 -3.01 -12.53 -12.67
CA THR A 82 -4.33 -12.58 -13.32
C THR A 82 -5.10 -11.33 -12.98
N LEU A 83 -5.55 -10.63 -14.02
CA LEU A 83 -6.45 -9.48 -13.93
C LEU A 83 -7.87 -9.89 -14.29
N TYR A 84 -8.82 -9.16 -13.78
CA TYR A 84 -10.24 -9.26 -14.07
C TYR A 84 -10.73 -7.92 -14.59
N GLU A 85 -11.55 -7.92 -15.62
CA GLU A 85 -12.16 -6.69 -16.13
C GLU A 85 -13.04 -6.03 -15.04
N ASP A 86 -12.86 -4.75 -14.84
CA ASP A 86 -13.66 -3.91 -13.96
C ASP A 86 -13.91 -2.57 -14.64
N THR A 87 -14.84 -2.58 -15.58
CA THR A 87 -15.18 -1.40 -16.37
C THR A 87 -15.93 -0.37 -15.51
N ASP A 88 -15.96 0.88 -16.01
CA ASP A 88 -16.71 1.99 -15.37
C ASP A 88 -16.21 2.36 -13.96
N GLN A 89 -14.90 2.50 -13.81
CA GLN A 89 -14.25 2.96 -12.57
C GLN A 89 -14.19 4.50 -12.46
N THR A 90 -14.69 5.24 -13.44
CA THR A 90 -14.55 6.72 -13.50
C THR A 90 -15.30 7.42 -12.36
N LYS A 91 -16.39 6.81 -11.91
CA LYS A 91 -17.14 7.26 -10.71
C LYS A 91 -16.94 6.24 -9.61
N HIS A 92 -16.14 6.60 -8.64
CA HIS A 92 -15.90 5.75 -7.47
C HIS A 92 -15.83 6.59 -6.20
N THR A 93 -16.05 5.95 -5.08
CA THR A 93 -15.91 6.52 -3.74
C THR A 93 -14.77 5.82 -3.02
N MET A 94 -13.81 6.62 -2.56
CA MET A 94 -12.74 6.15 -1.68
C MET A 94 -13.13 6.42 -0.23
N VAL A 95 -13.29 5.35 0.56
CA VAL A 95 -13.49 5.42 2.01
C VAL A 95 -12.11 5.48 2.65
N VAL A 96 -11.77 6.62 3.22
CA VAL A 96 -10.45 6.84 3.83
C VAL A 96 -10.53 6.61 5.33
N MET A 97 -9.64 5.77 5.85
CA MET A 97 -9.57 5.37 7.26
C MET A 97 -8.17 5.69 7.79
N GLY A 98 -8.05 6.68 8.65
CA GLY A 98 -6.77 7.04 9.31
C GLY A 98 -6.71 6.55 10.75
N ASP A 99 -5.52 6.18 11.19
CA ASP A 99 -5.19 5.95 12.61
C ASP A 99 -6.20 5.03 13.32
N ILE A 100 -6.45 3.85 12.75
CA ILE A 100 -7.46 2.89 13.24
C ILE A 100 -7.07 2.34 14.62
N HIS A 101 -5.77 2.07 14.82
CA HIS A 101 -5.18 1.67 16.10
C HIS A 101 -5.91 0.52 16.81
N LEU A 102 -6.32 -0.54 16.09
CA LEU A 102 -6.93 -1.70 16.74
C LEU A 102 -5.89 -2.39 17.65
N ALA A 103 -6.31 -2.68 18.87
CA ALA A 103 -5.42 -3.20 19.90
C ALA A 103 -6.10 -4.15 20.91
N SER A 104 -7.36 -4.51 20.69
CA SER A 104 -8.16 -5.27 21.66
C SER A 104 -8.22 -4.60 23.04
N ARG A 105 -8.54 -3.30 23.07
CA ARG A 105 -8.66 -2.51 24.30
C ARG A 105 -9.81 -1.52 24.20
N ASN A 106 -10.35 -1.14 25.37
CA ASN A 106 -11.36 -0.08 25.48
C ASN A 106 -12.55 -0.23 24.54
N ASN A 107 -12.95 -1.47 24.26
CA ASN A 107 -14.06 -1.80 23.34
C ASN A 107 -13.82 -1.42 21.86
N ASP A 108 -12.57 -1.18 21.46
CA ASP A 108 -12.19 -0.75 20.10
C ASP A 108 -12.66 -1.73 19.02
N LEU A 109 -12.56 -3.04 19.26
CA LEU A 109 -12.98 -4.08 18.30
C LEU A 109 -14.49 -4.03 18.02
N ASN A 110 -15.31 -3.81 19.06
CA ASN A 110 -16.75 -3.68 18.87
C ASN A 110 -17.11 -2.36 18.18
N GLN A 111 -16.41 -1.27 18.49
CA GLN A 111 -16.59 0.00 17.82
C GLN A 111 -16.23 -0.11 16.33
N PHE A 112 -15.12 -0.76 16.01
CA PHE A 112 -14.72 -1.00 14.64
C PHE A 112 -15.72 -1.91 13.90
N GLN A 113 -16.21 -2.98 14.56
CA GLN A 113 -17.23 -3.86 13.97
C GLN A 113 -18.53 -3.10 13.65
N ASN A 114 -18.95 -2.20 14.53
CA ASN A 114 -20.12 -1.35 14.29
C ASN A 114 -19.90 -0.42 13.10
N PHE A 115 -18.72 0.23 13.02
CA PHE A 115 -18.33 1.01 11.85
C PHE A 115 -18.38 0.20 10.56
N VAL A 116 -17.83 -1.02 10.55
CA VAL A 116 -17.86 -1.90 9.37
C VAL A 116 -19.29 -2.27 8.99
N ASN A 117 -20.16 -2.55 9.96
CA ASN A 117 -21.55 -2.87 9.70
C ASN A 117 -22.30 -1.69 9.07
N ASP A 118 -22.10 -0.49 9.61
CA ASP A 118 -22.70 0.75 9.07
C ASP A 118 -22.19 1.05 7.66
N LEU A 119 -20.88 0.92 7.45
CA LEU A 119 -20.25 1.10 6.14
C LEU A 119 -20.82 0.11 5.11
N ASN A 120 -20.87 -1.19 5.46
CA ASN A 120 -21.41 -2.21 4.57
C ASN A 120 -22.90 -1.97 4.24
N THR A 121 -23.67 -1.51 5.21
CA THR A 121 -25.07 -1.11 5.01
C THR A 121 -25.18 0.06 4.05
N TYR A 122 -24.35 1.09 4.23
CA TYR A 122 -24.29 2.25 3.34
C TYR A 122 -23.92 1.83 1.90
N MET A 123 -22.89 1.00 1.74
CA MET A 123 -22.48 0.50 0.43
C MET A 123 -23.57 -0.31 -0.25
N SER A 124 -24.27 -1.18 0.49
CA SER A 124 -25.39 -1.98 -0.03
C SER A 124 -26.57 -1.12 -0.46
N SER A 125 -26.76 0.01 0.20
CA SER A 125 -27.82 0.98 -0.15
C SER A 125 -27.49 1.84 -1.38
N ASN A 126 -26.23 1.77 -1.87
CA ASN A 126 -25.74 2.52 -3.01
C ASN A 126 -25.10 1.60 -4.07
N PRO A 127 -25.83 0.62 -4.64
CA PRO A 127 -25.26 -0.43 -5.48
C PRO A 127 -24.70 0.05 -6.82
N SER A 128 -25.04 1.26 -7.24
CA SER A 128 -24.49 1.88 -8.47
C SER A 128 -23.15 2.57 -8.26
N VAL A 129 -22.66 2.66 -7.02
CA VAL A 129 -21.40 3.31 -6.67
C VAL A 129 -20.34 2.23 -6.45
N LYS A 130 -19.17 2.40 -7.06
CA LYS A 130 -17.98 1.57 -6.75
C LYS A 130 -17.28 2.13 -5.53
N PHE A 131 -17.11 1.30 -4.52
CA PHE A 131 -16.45 1.65 -3.28
C PHE A 131 -15.08 0.97 -3.17
N TYR A 132 -14.12 1.71 -2.66
CA TYR A 132 -12.79 1.23 -2.28
C TYR A 132 -12.42 1.80 -0.92
N GLY A 133 -11.68 1.06 -0.12
CA GLY A 133 -11.09 1.54 1.12
C GLY A 133 -9.63 1.91 0.92
N LEU A 134 -9.18 2.91 1.65
CA LEU A 134 -7.80 3.35 1.71
C LEU A 134 -7.44 3.68 3.15
N THR A 135 -6.42 3.04 3.69
CA THR A 135 -5.96 3.39 5.04
C THR A 135 -4.79 4.38 4.99
N LEU A 136 -4.59 5.13 6.07
CA LEU A 136 -3.52 6.13 6.19
C LEU A 136 -2.48 5.75 7.25
N GLY A 137 -2.29 4.45 7.48
CA GLY A 137 -1.35 3.93 8.47
C GLY A 137 -1.94 3.78 9.86
N ASP A 138 -1.13 3.23 10.77
CA ASP A 138 -1.49 2.91 12.15
C ASP A 138 -2.73 2.01 12.22
N LEU A 139 -2.62 0.86 11.56
CA LEU A 139 -3.70 -0.13 11.43
C LEU A 139 -3.96 -0.85 12.75
N ALA A 140 -2.88 -1.34 13.35
CA ALA A 140 -2.85 -1.91 14.70
C ALA A 140 -1.91 -1.07 15.57
N TRP A 141 -1.75 -1.44 16.83
CA TRP A 141 -0.90 -0.71 17.74
C TRP A 141 0.21 -1.62 18.30
N ASP A 142 1.42 -1.48 17.81
CA ASP A 142 2.58 -2.33 18.06
C ASP A 142 2.82 -2.66 19.54
N GLN A 143 2.64 -1.70 20.43
CA GLN A 143 2.84 -1.90 21.87
C GLN A 143 1.84 -2.90 22.49
N TYR A 144 0.74 -3.22 21.82
CA TYR A 144 -0.28 -4.17 22.27
C TYR A 144 -0.26 -5.50 21.53
N TRP A 145 0.62 -5.69 20.55
CA TRP A 145 0.71 -6.95 19.81
C TRP A 145 0.93 -8.15 20.74
N ILE A 146 1.86 -8.03 21.68
CA ILE A 146 2.15 -9.09 22.66
C ILE A 146 1.21 -8.99 23.88
N PRO A 147 1.08 -7.86 24.58
CA PRO A 147 0.28 -7.80 25.81
C PRO A 147 -1.20 -8.17 25.61
N ASN A 148 -1.80 -7.76 24.49
CA ASN A 148 -3.21 -8.00 24.20
C ASN A 148 -3.44 -9.14 23.20
N GLY A 149 -2.35 -9.71 22.63
CA GLY A 149 -2.44 -10.73 21.58
C GLY A 149 -3.14 -10.23 20.31
N TYR A 150 -3.01 -8.94 20.00
CA TYR A 150 -3.64 -8.33 18.85
C TYR A 150 -2.58 -7.67 17.96
N ASP A 151 -2.28 -8.31 16.85
CA ASP A 151 -1.27 -7.89 15.87
C ASP A 151 -1.89 -7.62 14.49
N LEU A 152 -1.05 -7.40 13.48
CA LEU A 152 -1.48 -7.18 12.10
C LEU A 152 -2.26 -8.37 11.52
N THR A 153 -2.03 -9.60 12.00
CA THR A 153 -2.82 -10.77 11.58
C THR A 153 -4.26 -10.67 12.05
N ASN A 154 -4.48 -10.14 13.25
CA ASN A 154 -5.81 -9.90 13.80
C ASN A 154 -6.48 -8.74 13.06
N TYR A 155 -5.76 -7.65 12.82
CA TYR A 155 -6.25 -6.54 12.01
C TYR A 155 -6.75 -7.02 10.63
N MET A 156 -5.97 -7.85 9.93
CA MET A 156 -6.36 -8.37 8.62
C MET A 156 -7.66 -9.18 8.65
N LYS A 157 -7.95 -9.89 9.75
CA LYS A 157 -9.23 -10.59 9.95
C LYS A 157 -10.39 -9.61 10.14
N ASP A 158 -10.16 -8.51 10.84
CA ASP A 158 -11.21 -7.53 11.12
C ASP A 158 -11.50 -6.66 9.90
N ILE A 159 -10.47 -6.15 9.20
CA ILE A 159 -10.65 -5.36 7.99
C ILE A 159 -11.26 -6.19 6.83
N ALA A 160 -11.04 -7.51 6.81
CA ALA A 160 -11.62 -8.42 5.83
C ALA A 160 -13.16 -8.44 5.83
N LYS A 161 -13.79 -7.92 6.87
CA LYS A 161 -15.25 -7.78 6.99
C LYS A 161 -15.83 -6.61 6.20
N VAL A 162 -14.99 -5.72 5.69
CA VAL A 162 -15.40 -4.63 4.79
C VAL A 162 -15.71 -5.20 3.40
N ASN A 163 -16.90 -4.94 2.88
CA ASN A 163 -17.39 -5.45 1.59
C ASN A 163 -16.89 -4.61 0.40
N ALA A 164 -15.63 -4.19 0.43
CA ALA A 164 -14.96 -3.46 -0.65
C ALA A 164 -13.47 -3.81 -0.65
N PRO A 165 -12.76 -3.63 -1.78
CA PRO A 165 -11.30 -3.70 -1.78
C PRO A 165 -10.72 -2.61 -0.88
N VAL A 166 -9.79 -3.00 0.03
CA VAL A 166 -9.11 -2.06 0.94
C VAL A 166 -7.62 -2.08 0.64
N PHE A 167 -7.07 -0.92 0.28
CA PHE A 167 -5.65 -0.69 0.09
C PHE A 167 -5.04 -0.16 1.38
N ASN A 168 -4.04 -0.86 1.90
CA ASN A 168 -3.46 -0.52 3.20
C ASN A 168 -2.16 0.27 3.04
N THR A 169 -2.04 1.37 3.79
CA THR A 169 -0.83 2.16 3.97
C THR A 169 -0.23 1.84 5.33
N ILE A 170 1.09 1.79 5.43
CA ILE A 170 1.80 1.55 6.69
C ILE A 170 1.92 2.84 7.51
N GLY A 171 1.85 2.73 8.86
CA GLY A 171 2.15 3.81 9.79
C GLY A 171 3.21 3.41 10.82
N ASN A 172 3.56 4.32 11.71
CA ASN A 172 4.64 4.06 12.67
C ASN A 172 4.29 2.98 13.72
N HIS A 173 3.00 2.74 13.97
CA HIS A 173 2.55 1.68 14.88
C HIS A 173 2.41 0.31 14.20
N ASP A 174 2.70 0.21 12.90
CA ASP A 174 2.66 -1.03 12.15
C ASP A 174 4.05 -1.69 11.99
N HIS A 175 5.06 -1.13 12.67
CA HIS A 175 6.44 -1.61 12.70
C HIS A 175 6.70 -2.47 13.95
N GLU A 176 7.47 -3.54 13.81
CA GLU A 176 7.83 -4.44 14.92
C GLU A 176 8.84 -3.79 15.86
N GLN A 177 8.46 -3.56 17.13
CA GLN A 177 9.34 -2.90 18.11
C GLN A 177 10.61 -3.69 18.44
N ALA A 178 10.54 -5.02 18.42
CA ALA A 178 11.67 -5.89 18.77
C ALA A 178 12.71 -6.05 17.65
N ALA A 179 12.39 -5.59 16.43
CA ALA A 179 13.32 -5.63 15.31
C ALA A 179 14.24 -4.39 15.30
N ALA A 180 15.42 -4.54 14.70
CA ALA A 180 16.39 -3.45 14.56
C ALA A 180 16.49 -2.97 13.12
N GLY A 181 16.44 -1.66 12.94
CA GLY A 181 16.58 -0.97 11.65
C GLY A 181 15.31 -1.04 10.78
N ASP A 182 15.19 -0.07 9.91
CA ASP A 182 14.01 0.20 9.10
C ASP A 182 13.54 -1.02 8.29
N PHE A 183 14.45 -1.65 7.57
CA PHE A 183 14.15 -2.81 6.72
C PHE A 183 13.57 -4.01 7.48
N ASN A 184 14.03 -4.25 8.72
CA ASN A 184 13.62 -5.42 9.51
C ASN A 184 12.30 -5.17 10.25
N THR A 185 12.05 -3.94 10.69
CA THR A 185 10.83 -3.59 11.43
C THR A 185 9.56 -3.76 10.62
N VAL A 186 9.64 -3.68 9.29
CA VAL A 186 8.51 -3.86 8.37
C VAL A 186 8.33 -5.32 7.90
N ALA A 187 9.15 -6.26 8.38
CA ALA A 187 9.08 -7.65 7.91
C ALA A 187 7.73 -8.32 8.22
N VAL A 188 7.16 -8.03 9.38
CA VAL A 188 5.82 -8.53 9.77
C VAL A 188 4.75 -7.94 8.85
N TYR A 189 4.79 -6.62 8.62
CA TYR A 189 3.84 -5.95 7.72
C TYR A 189 3.90 -6.55 6.31
N LYS A 190 5.09 -6.66 5.73
CA LYS A 190 5.29 -7.19 4.37
C LYS A 190 4.76 -8.61 4.17
N ARG A 191 4.85 -9.49 5.18
CA ARG A 191 4.34 -10.87 5.07
C ARG A 191 2.88 -11.03 5.47
N THR A 192 2.29 -10.07 6.19
CA THR A 192 0.93 -10.16 6.75
C THR A 192 -0.07 -9.30 6.00
N VAL A 193 0.34 -8.10 5.61
CA VAL A 193 -0.55 -7.11 4.96
C VAL A 193 -0.25 -7.01 3.46
N CYS A 194 0.80 -6.30 3.07
CA CYS A 194 1.18 -6.07 1.66
C CYS A 194 2.56 -5.39 1.60
N PRO A 195 3.11 -5.09 0.40
CA PRO A 195 4.23 -4.17 0.24
C PRO A 195 4.00 -2.85 0.98
N THR A 196 5.05 -2.27 1.57
CA THR A 196 4.94 -1.03 2.34
C THR A 196 4.75 0.22 1.47
N TYR A 197 5.09 0.12 0.20
CA TYR A 197 4.80 1.13 -0.83
C TYR A 197 4.49 0.46 -2.16
N TYR A 198 3.54 1.01 -2.88
CA TYR A 198 3.03 0.47 -4.15
C TYR A 198 2.10 1.49 -4.81
N SER A 199 1.68 1.20 -6.04
CA SER A 199 0.70 2.00 -6.77
C SER A 199 -0.42 1.16 -7.37
N PHE A 200 -1.52 1.81 -7.72
CA PHE A 200 -2.66 1.21 -8.42
C PHE A 200 -3.47 2.30 -9.13
N ASN A 201 -4.29 1.91 -10.09
CA ASN A 201 -5.09 2.85 -10.86
C ASN A 201 -6.58 2.51 -10.73
N ILE A 202 -7.41 3.53 -10.52
CA ILE A 202 -8.86 3.42 -10.53
C ILE A 202 -9.39 4.55 -11.42
N GLY A 203 -10.05 4.18 -12.50
CA GLY A 203 -10.53 5.16 -13.48
C GLY A 203 -9.39 5.99 -14.05
N LYS A 204 -9.44 7.30 -13.88
CA LYS A 204 -8.42 8.24 -14.40
C LYS A 204 -7.35 8.62 -13.38
N ILE A 205 -7.38 8.04 -12.19
CA ILE A 205 -6.53 8.44 -11.07
C ILE A 205 -5.48 7.37 -10.82
N HIS A 206 -4.24 7.81 -10.63
CA HIS A 206 -3.13 7.00 -10.15
C HIS A 206 -2.98 7.19 -8.64
N TYR A 207 -3.16 6.12 -7.89
CA TYR A 207 -3.02 6.09 -6.43
C TYR A 207 -1.65 5.52 -6.07
N VAL A 208 -0.99 6.14 -5.10
CA VAL A 208 0.30 5.68 -4.58
C VAL A 208 0.25 5.61 -3.07
N SER A 209 0.51 4.45 -2.50
CA SER A 209 0.76 4.28 -1.07
C SER A 209 2.26 4.39 -0.82
N ILE A 210 2.67 5.25 0.12
CA ILE A 210 4.08 5.53 0.42
C ILE A 210 4.36 5.19 1.88
N ASP A 211 5.48 4.49 2.11
CA ASP A 211 6.10 4.36 3.42
C ASP A 211 6.93 5.61 3.72
N ASP A 212 6.48 6.39 4.69
CA ASP A 212 7.09 7.66 5.08
C ASP A 212 7.61 7.63 6.54
N ILE A 213 7.82 6.43 7.07
CA ILE A 213 8.36 6.20 8.40
C ILE A 213 9.72 5.51 8.29
N GLU A 214 10.79 6.21 8.61
CA GLU A 214 12.12 5.64 8.75
C GLU A 214 12.32 5.16 10.20
N CYS A 215 12.14 3.87 10.47
CA CYS A 215 12.35 3.30 11.79
C CYS A 215 13.84 3.23 12.16
N THR A 216 14.17 3.74 13.34
CA THR A 216 15.53 3.74 13.88
C THR A 216 15.70 2.83 15.10
N ASN A 217 14.79 1.88 15.26
CA ASN A 217 14.81 0.89 16.33
C ASN A 217 16.17 0.18 16.43
N ASN A 218 16.63 -0.08 17.65
CA ASN A 218 17.86 -0.83 17.91
C ASN A 218 17.63 -2.28 18.37
N GLY A 219 16.37 -2.75 18.34
CA GLY A 219 16.01 -4.10 18.78
C GLY A 219 15.78 -4.25 20.27
N SER A 220 15.79 -3.16 21.05
CA SER A 220 15.55 -3.19 22.51
C SER A 220 14.07 -3.25 22.92
N GLY A 221 13.15 -3.28 21.95
CA GLY A 221 11.71 -3.23 22.20
C GLY A 221 11.15 -1.81 22.30
N SER A 222 11.95 -0.80 22.00
CA SER A 222 11.51 0.61 21.95
C SER A 222 11.36 1.05 20.51
N ARG A 223 10.23 1.68 20.19
CA ARG A 223 10.00 2.28 18.89
C ARG A 223 10.64 3.67 18.82
N THR A 224 11.49 3.86 17.84
CA THR A 224 12.07 5.15 17.47
C THR A 224 12.00 5.30 15.94
N TYR A 225 11.67 6.48 15.47
CA TYR A 225 11.50 6.73 14.04
C TYR A 225 11.65 8.21 13.67
N ASN A 226 11.87 8.43 12.39
CA ASN A 226 11.76 9.74 11.74
C ASN A 226 10.57 9.70 10.77
N THR A 227 9.83 10.80 10.67
CA THR A 227 8.83 11.01 9.62
C THR A 227 9.54 11.44 8.34
N LYS A 228 9.93 10.46 7.54
CA LYS A 228 10.80 10.67 6.37
C LYS A 228 10.61 9.55 5.35
N VAL A 229 10.43 9.92 4.09
CA VAL A 229 10.51 8.98 2.98
C VAL A 229 11.99 8.67 2.70
N VAL A 230 12.40 7.41 2.85
CA VAL A 230 13.80 7.02 2.59
C VAL A 230 14.12 7.08 1.09
N ASN A 231 15.41 7.21 0.76
CA ASN A 231 15.83 7.38 -0.64
C ASN A 231 15.36 6.25 -1.56
N GLU A 232 15.35 5.03 -1.07
CA GLU A 232 14.84 3.87 -1.81
C GLU A 232 13.40 4.06 -2.29
N VAL A 233 12.54 4.55 -1.42
CA VAL A 233 11.13 4.81 -1.73
C VAL A 233 10.99 6.01 -2.68
N LEU A 234 11.82 7.07 -2.51
CA LEU A 234 11.85 8.21 -3.43
C LEU A 234 12.30 7.80 -4.83
N ASP A 235 13.33 6.97 -4.94
CA ASP A 235 13.84 6.45 -6.21
C ASP A 235 12.79 5.57 -6.91
N TRP A 236 12.10 4.72 -6.15
CA TRP A 236 10.99 3.93 -6.66
C TRP A 236 9.83 4.82 -7.13
N LEU A 237 9.43 5.81 -6.33
CA LEU A 237 8.35 6.75 -6.68
C LEU A 237 8.65 7.46 -8.00
N ALA A 238 9.89 7.93 -8.18
CA ALA A 238 10.30 8.59 -9.43
C ALA A 238 10.16 7.66 -10.65
N LYS A 239 10.52 6.37 -10.50
CA LYS A 239 10.35 5.36 -11.55
C LYS A 239 8.88 5.06 -11.83
N ASP A 240 8.06 4.91 -10.79
CA ASP A 240 6.63 4.63 -10.92
C ASP A 240 5.88 5.78 -11.60
N ILE A 241 6.11 7.02 -11.16
CA ILE A 241 5.52 8.23 -11.75
C ILE A 241 5.94 8.44 -13.22
N ALA A 242 7.15 8.00 -13.60
CA ALA A 242 7.59 8.05 -14.99
C ALA A 242 6.81 7.09 -15.91
N MET A 243 6.11 6.09 -15.34
CA MET A 243 5.33 5.12 -16.11
C MET A 243 3.95 5.63 -16.54
N ILE A 244 3.47 6.73 -15.97
CA ILE A 244 2.14 7.30 -16.25
C ILE A 244 2.22 8.59 -17.05
N GLY A 245 1.15 8.93 -17.74
CA GLY A 245 1.03 10.19 -18.48
C GLY A 245 1.18 11.41 -17.56
N LYS A 246 1.73 12.52 -18.08
CA LYS A 246 1.93 13.75 -17.29
C LYS A 246 0.65 14.37 -16.75
N ASP A 247 -0.45 14.20 -17.48
CA ASP A 247 -1.77 14.77 -17.13
C ASP A 247 -2.58 13.83 -16.22
N THR A 248 -2.02 12.67 -15.86
CA THR A 248 -2.71 11.73 -14.95
C THR A 248 -2.71 12.31 -13.53
N PRO A 249 -3.89 12.54 -12.91
CA PRO A 249 -3.96 12.96 -11.52
C PRO A 249 -3.38 11.90 -10.59
N VAL A 250 -2.65 12.33 -9.56
CA VAL A 250 -2.03 11.45 -8.57
C VAL A 250 -2.65 11.68 -7.20
N VAL A 251 -2.99 10.61 -6.52
CA VAL A 251 -3.38 10.62 -5.11
C VAL A 251 -2.35 9.85 -4.30
N ILE A 252 -1.70 10.52 -3.35
CA ILE A 252 -0.74 9.91 -2.43
C ILE A 252 -1.44 9.60 -1.12
N SER A 253 -1.36 8.37 -0.66
CA SER A 253 -1.66 7.98 0.73
C SER A 253 -0.36 7.72 1.48
N MET A 254 -0.22 8.36 2.62
CA MET A 254 0.95 8.27 3.48
C MET A 254 0.52 8.47 4.93
N HIS A 255 1.39 8.18 5.88
CA HIS A 255 1.03 8.30 7.28
C HIS A 255 1.24 9.72 7.81
N SER A 256 2.43 10.31 7.63
CA SER A 256 2.75 11.62 8.18
C SER A 256 2.31 12.76 7.24
N PRO A 257 1.76 13.86 7.77
CA PRO A 257 1.34 14.99 6.94
C PRO A 257 2.56 15.73 6.35
N VAL A 258 2.37 16.24 5.15
CA VAL A 258 3.35 17.15 4.50
C VAL A 258 3.42 18.49 5.23
N TYR A 259 2.30 18.94 5.74
CA TYR A 259 2.12 20.19 6.47
C TYR A 259 1.23 19.98 7.70
N ASN A 260 1.55 20.67 8.77
CA ASN A 260 0.64 20.91 9.89
C ASN A 260 0.97 22.27 10.56
N GLU A 261 0.03 22.80 11.32
CA GLU A 261 0.16 24.13 11.94
C GLU A 261 1.32 24.22 12.95
N THR A 262 1.60 23.13 13.66
CA THR A 262 2.64 23.11 14.71
C THR A 262 4.05 22.93 14.16
N GLY A 263 4.18 22.47 12.91
CA GLY A 263 5.47 22.12 12.29
C GLY A 263 6.14 20.88 12.86
N THR A 264 5.49 20.17 13.77
CA THR A 264 5.96 18.91 14.38
C THR A 264 5.24 17.70 13.79
N ASN A 265 5.81 16.50 13.87
CA ASN A 265 5.21 15.26 13.37
C ASN A 265 4.77 15.34 11.90
N ARG A 266 5.51 16.09 11.10
CA ARG A 266 5.30 16.21 9.64
C ARG A 266 6.46 15.58 8.90
N LEU A 267 6.23 15.28 7.62
CA LEU A 267 7.27 14.76 6.74
C LEU A 267 8.47 15.72 6.66
N THR A 268 9.65 15.23 7.05
CA THR A 268 10.86 16.07 7.16
C THR A 268 11.50 16.40 5.81
N ASN A 269 11.31 15.53 4.81
CA ASN A 269 11.85 15.69 3.45
C ASN A 269 10.77 15.88 2.38
N SER A 270 9.65 16.49 2.75
CA SER A 270 8.56 16.79 1.82
C SER A 270 8.97 17.51 0.53
N PRO A 271 9.91 18.48 0.53
CA PRO A 271 10.32 19.13 -0.72
C PRO A 271 10.91 18.16 -1.74
N THR A 272 11.68 17.14 -1.30
CA THR A 272 12.26 16.14 -2.20
C THR A 272 11.17 15.26 -2.81
N MET A 273 10.21 14.78 -2.02
CA MET A 273 9.09 14.00 -2.52
C MET A 273 8.23 14.83 -3.48
N LEU A 274 7.90 16.06 -3.13
CA LEU A 274 7.06 16.93 -3.95
C LEU A 274 7.72 17.29 -5.28
N SER A 275 9.05 17.39 -5.34
CA SER A 275 9.78 17.65 -6.59
C SER A 275 9.61 16.52 -7.62
N ILE A 276 9.42 15.27 -7.18
CA ILE A 276 9.14 14.13 -8.07
C ILE A 276 7.74 14.27 -8.72
N LEU A 277 6.81 14.89 -8.01
CA LEU A 277 5.42 15.09 -8.43
C LEU A 277 5.19 16.42 -9.14
N ASP A 278 6.25 17.23 -9.34
CA ASP A 278 6.16 18.57 -9.89
C ASP A 278 5.46 18.62 -11.25
N GLY A 279 4.61 19.63 -11.43
CA GLY A 279 3.81 19.81 -12.65
C GLY A 279 2.62 18.85 -12.78
N ARG A 280 2.31 18.02 -11.75
CA ARG A 280 1.16 17.11 -11.77
C ARG A 280 0.05 17.60 -10.83
N MET A 281 -1.21 17.33 -11.20
CA MET A 281 -2.32 17.43 -10.26
C MET A 281 -2.14 16.34 -9.20
N THR A 282 -1.82 16.77 -7.97
CA THR A 282 -1.54 15.86 -6.86
C THR A 282 -2.42 16.19 -5.66
N HIS A 283 -3.00 15.14 -5.06
CA HIS A 283 -3.70 15.21 -3.78
C HIS A 283 -3.01 14.28 -2.79
N ILE A 284 -2.77 14.75 -1.56
CA ILE A 284 -2.09 13.97 -0.52
C ILE A 284 -3.04 13.79 0.65
N MET A 285 -3.20 12.56 1.10
CA MET A 285 -3.98 12.17 2.27
C MET A 285 -3.03 11.60 3.32
N SER A 286 -3.16 12.05 4.56
CA SER A 286 -2.31 11.60 5.67
C SER A 286 -3.09 11.52 6.99
N GLY A 287 -2.54 10.74 7.93
CA GLY A 287 -3.01 10.55 9.29
C GLY A 287 -2.04 11.12 10.32
N HIS A 288 -1.66 10.29 11.32
CA HIS A 288 -0.60 10.49 12.30
C HIS A 288 -0.88 11.55 13.38
N THR A 289 -1.42 12.69 13.04
CA THR A 289 -1.65 13.78 14.00
C THR A 289 -2.96 13.66 14.78
N HIS A 290 -3.85 12.77 14.35
CA HIS A 290 -5.20 12.59 14.90
C HIS A 290 -6.06 13.86 14.86
N ILE A 291 -5.77 14.76 13.92
CA ILE A 291 -6.48 16.04 13.73
C ILE A 291 -6.97 16.11 12.28
N MET A 292 -8.24 16.48 12.09
CA MET A 292 -8.74 16.84 10.78
C MET A 292 -8.49 18.31 10.49
N TYR A 293 -7.90 18.60 9.35
CA TYR A 293 -7.66 19.94 8.83
C TYR A 293 -8.56 20.25 7.64
#